data_4f746bc623781ce98d4f92ef1b0927cd
#
_entry.id   4f746bc623781ce98d4f92ef1b0927cd
#
_cell.length_a   1.000
_cell.length_b   1.000
_cell.length_c   1.000
_cell.angle_alpha   90.00
_cell.angle_beta   90.00
_cell.angle_gamma   90.00
#
_symmetry.space_group_name_H-M   'P 1'
#
loop_
_entity.id
_entity.type
_entity.pdbx_description
1 polymer ?
#
loop_
_entity_poly.entity_id
_entity_poly.type
_entity_poly.pdbx_seq_one_letter_code
_entity_poly.pdbx_strand_id
1 'polypeptide(L)'
;MKHPLNSRRSFAPLAVLFALSLSACSTVKFSVNNGQATREALKSAERVRVLAGAPPAVLAVFGKASKKLIENARNREWTGPHDAAACYMKAAIDAHRQIVSGAAPRGSEEEKALIDLHNHSLARFIELWMKDPRRGTTKVHLFECEGESFEITVAADSTYQAGYFDQVVSSLCIEEKGLERITRDGWGAPVVGIRNPTPARAEELKYFPKKGMHTPATLTMDSLRETTESGRRVTRATFSIRNPMLEQSITIGGRTFPVAADFSAPMAVLLNKQSEAMLGLKGFFDANARSELAGLYLYEPYDPNRIPVLLIHGLISVPMIWRDIIPAMLSDPEISKRYQMMVFGYPSGLPIVESADLLRERLSEIRHDLDPDGNDPLSRNMVVAGHSMGGILAHTLVVDMEDHLWKQFNENATLEQLPIEEAKKAELRKLVFFEPDQAARRAVYFSAPHRGAYMAEKGIAESLSKLAKLPSQMMRESSILLDPAISTRRSTALRMRGTYTSAQSLMPGAPMVAALDKAPYHKGVIFHSVMGDRGKGDTPNSSDGIVEYWSSHQAGAASELIVPTDHSSYKDPKAIEELKRILREHVGIR
;
A
#
# COMPACT_ATOMS: atom_id res chain seq x y z
N MET A 1 -28.87 27.90 53.12
CA MET A 1 -29.33 27.55 51.77
C MET A 1 -28.09 27.24 50.92
N LYS A 2 -27.91 25.98 50.59
CA LYS A 2 -26.77 25.48 49.80
C LYS A 2 -27.21 25.35 48.33
N HIS A 3 -26.53 26.00 47.42
CA HIS A 3 -26.67 25.71 45.98
C HIS A 3 -25.54 24.77 45.54
N PRO A 4 -25.81 23.69 44.82
CA PRO A 4 -24.78 22.83 44.25
C PRO A 4 -24.34 23.37 42.88
N LEU A 5 -23.05 23.57 42.71
CA LEU A 5 -22.40 23.84 41.43
C LEU A 5 -22.36 22.56 40.59
N ASN A 6 -23.14 22.52 39.53
CA ASN A 6 -23.18 21.48 38.51
C ASN A 6 -22.06 21.73 37.50
N SER A 7 -20.93 21.06 37.64
CA SER A 7 -19.87 21.09 36.63
C SER A 7 -20.10 20.00 35.58
N ARG A 8 -20.88 20.31 34.56
CA ARG A 8 -20.90 19.54 33.30
C ARG A 8 -19.58 19.87 32.54
N ARG A 9 -18.55 19.10 32.78
CA ARG A 9 -17.37 19.11 31.90
C ARG A 9 -17.77 18.50 30.55
N SER A 10 -17.69 19.29 29.49
CA SER A 10 -18.03 18.88 28.14
C SER A 10 -17.00 17.87 27.60
N PHE A 11 -17.47 16.69 27.23
CA PHE A 11 -16.70 15.64 26.54
C PHE A 11 -16.52 15.90 25.04
N ALA A 12 -16.84 17.11 24.57
CA ALA A 12 -16.86 17.46 23.16
C ALA A 12 -15.48 17.38 22.43
N PRO A 13 -14.33 17.75 23.03
CA PRO A 13 -13.06 17.69 22.28
C PRO A 13 -12.54 16.27 22.05
N LEU A 14 -12.86 15.30 22.93
CA LEU A 14 -12.43 13.91 22.75
C LEU A 14 -13.14 13.24 21.56
N ALA A 15 -14.43 13.54 21.40
CA ALA A 15 -15.24 13.00 20.30
C ALA A 15 -14.80 13.53 18.93
N VAL A 16 -14.28 14.74 18.85
CA VAL A 16 -13.84 15.35 17.58
C VAL A 16 -12.50 14.76 17.10
N LEU A 17 -11.55 14.46 18.00
CA LEU A 17 -10.30 13.78 17.60
C LEU A 17 -10.51 12.29 17.32
N PHE A 18 -11.37 11.66 18.08
CA PHE A 18 -11.81 10.30 17.81
C PHE A 18 -12.53 10.21 16.46
N ALA A 19 -13.32 11.23 16.09
CA ALA A 19 -13.94 11.34 14.79
C ALA A 19 -12.94 11.65 13.67
N LEU A 20 -11.89 12.44 13.91
CA LEU A 20 -10.86 12.77 12.93
C LEU A 20 -9.88 11.60 12.69
N SER A 21 -9.53 10.84 13.71
CA SER A 21 -8.74 9.60 13.57
C SER A 21 -9.57 8.45 12.99
N LEU A 22 -10.88 8.39 13.30
CA LEU A 22 -11.83 7.45 12.71
C LEU A 22 -12.21 7.84 11.27
N SER A 23 -12.14 9.10 10.87
CA SER A 23 -12.32 9.48 9.47
C SER A 23 -11.10 9.12 8.61
N ALA A 24 -9.89 9.06 9.18
CA ALA A 24 -8.73 8.44 8.54
C ALA A 24 -8.87 6.91 8.43
N CYS A 25 -9.53 6.29 9.40
CA CYS A 25 -10.02 4.92 9.40
C CYS A 25 -11.51 4.85 9.03
N SER A 26 -11.95 5.57 7.98
CA SER A 26 -13.27 5.30 7.41
C SER A 26 -13.34 3.78 7.20
N THR A 27 -14.35 3.15 7.76
CA THR A 27 -14.54 1.70 7.73
C THR A 27 -14.65 1.24 6.28
N VAL A 28 -13.52 0.98 5.66
CA VAL A 28 -13.47 0.29 4.38
C VAL A 28 -13.98 -1.11 4.68
N LYS A 29 -15.18 -1.40 4.22
CA LYS A 29 -15.75 -2.75 4.36
C LYS A 29 -15.44 -3.50 3.08
N PHE A 30 -14.75 -4.60 3.23
CA PHE A 30 -14.52 -5.54 2.15
C PHE A 30 -15.40 -6.76 2.35
N SER A 31 -15.95 -7.25 1.27
CA SER A 31 -16.57 -8.57 1.23
C SER A 31 -16.06 -9.31 0.00
N VAL A 32 -15.83 -10.60 0.15
CA VAL A 32 -15.52 -11.48 -0.98
C VAL A 32 -16.83 -12.16 -1.40
N ASN A 33 -17.36 -11.74 -2.55
CA ASN A 33 -18.57 -12.29 -3.10
C ASN A 33 -18.25 -13.34 -4.16
N ASN A 34 -18.12 -14.58 -3.74
CA ASN A 34 -17.70 -15.72 -4.58
C ASN A 34 -18.58 -15.96 -5.83
N GLY A 35 -19.77 -15.38 -5.93
CA GLY A 35 -20.63 -15.50 -7.10
C GLY A 35 -20.54 -14.32 -8.09
N GLN A 36 -19.71 -13.32 -7.81
CA GLN A 36 -19.67 -12.11 -8.63
C GLN A 36 -19.11 -12.37 -10.03
N ALA A 37 -18.02 -13.13 -10.15
CA ALA A 37 -17.45 -13.45 -11.46
C ALA A 37 -18.46 -14.18 -12.36
N THR A 38 -19.26 -15.09 -11.81
CA THR A 38 -20.36 -15.75 -12.53
C THR A 38 -21.42 -14.75 -12.99
N ARG A 39 -21.82 -13.82 -12.10
CA ARG A 39 -22.81 -12.79 -12.46
C ARG A 39 -22.30 -11.89 -13.58
N GLU A 40 -21.04 -11.47 -13.50
CA GLU A 40 -20.44 -10.61 -14.54
C GLU A 40 -20.29 -11.39 -15.86
N ALA A 41 -19.89 -12.65 -15.85
CA ALA A 41 -19.85 -13.48 -17.05
C ALA A 41 -21.25 -13.62 -17.71
N LEU A 42 -22.30 -13.82 -16.93
CA LEU A 42 -23.69 -13.86 -17.43
C LEU A 42 -24.13 -12.53 -18.02
N LYS A 43 -23.80 -11.40 -17.37
CA LYS A 43 -24.09 -10.05 -17.89
C LYS A 43 -23.36 -9.82 -19.21
N SER A 44 -22.10 -10.20 -19.32
CA SER A 44 -21.29 -10.04 -20.54
C SER A 44 -21.86 -10.88 -21.69
N ALA A 45 -22.24 -12.13 -21.43
CA ALA A 45 -22.89 -12.98 -22.44
C ALA A 45 -24.22 -12.37 -22.91
N GLU A 46 -25.03 -11.81 -22.00
CA GLU A 46 -26.27 -11.11 -22.33
C GLU A 46 -26.00 -9.84 -23.15
N ARG A 47 -24.96 -9.07 -22.78
CA ARG A 47 -24.56 -7.88 -23.52
C ARG A 47 -24.12 -8.21 -24.95
N VAL A 48 -23.32 -9.27 -25.16
CA VAL A 48 -22.98 -9.77 -26.49
C VAL A 48 -24.25 -10.12 -27.29
N ARG A 49 -25.22 -10.78 -26.65
CA ARG A 49 -26.49 -11.14 -27.27
C ARG A 49 -27.31 -9.92 -27.72
N VAL A 50 -27.38 -8.88 -26.88
CA VAL A 50 -28.21 -7.69 -27.10
C VAL A 50 -27.59 -6.74 -28.11
N LEU A 51 -26.29 -6.49 -28.02
CA LEU A 51 -25.56 -5.56 -28.93
C LEU A 51 -25.58 -6.09 -30.38
N ALA A 52 -25.54 -7.40 -30.56
CA ALA A 52 -25.62 -8.04 -31.89
C ALA A 52 -27.02 -8.01 -32.53
N GLY A 53 -27.89 -7.10 -32.17
CA GLY A 53 -29.28 -6.97 -32.60
C GLY A 53 -29.51 -6.52 -34.06
N ALA A 54 -28.46 -6.21 -34.83
CA ALA A 54 -28.49 -6.02 -36.29
C ALA A 54 -27.38 -6.86 -36.90
N PRO A 55 -27.50 -7.37 -38.15
CA PRO A 55 -26.57 -8.41 -38.60
C PRO A 55 -25.11 -8.05 -38.32
N PRO A 56 -24.31 -8.97 -37.70
CA PRO A 56 -24.40 -10.39 -37.90
C PRO A 56 -25.16 -11.16 -36.79
N ALA A 57 -26.20 -11.84 -37.16
CA ALA A 57 -26.98 -12.74 -36.30
C ALA A 57 -26.11 -13.79 -35.57
N VAL A 58 -24.90 -14.01 -36.03
CA VAL A 58 -23.92 -14.96 -35.48
C VAL A 58 -23.57 -14.63 -34.04
N LEU A 59 -23.27 -13.34 -33.70
CA LEU A 59 -22.91 -12.94 -32.34
C LEU A 59 -24.10 -13.02 -31.36
N ALA A 60 -25.33 -12.77 -31.83
CA ALA A 60 -26.53 -12.93 -30.99
C ALA A 60 -26.75 -14.40 -30.61
N VAL A 61 -26.58 -15.32 -31.58
CA VAL A 61 -26.66 -16.78 -31.34
C VAL A 61 -25.53 -17.21 -30.39
N PHE A 62 -24.32 -16.73 -30.62
CA PHE A 62 -23.17 -16.98 -29.76
C PHE A 62 -23.40 -16.49 -28.32
N GLY A 63 -23.85 -15.24 -28.10
CA GLY A 63 -24.15 -14.71 -26.78
C GLY A 63 -25.21 -15.49 -26.03
N LYS A 64 -26.27 -15.96 -26.75
CA LYS A 64 -27.31 -16.86 -26.20
C LYS A 64 -26.74 -18.22 -25.78
N ALA A 65 -25.89 -18.82 -26.61
CA ALA A 65 -25.24 -20.09 -26.30
C ALA A 65 -24.30 -19.99 -25.11
N SER A 66 -23.45 -18.94 -25.07
CA SER A 66 -22.54 -18.66 -23.96
C SER A 66 -23.29 -18.44 -22.65
N LYS A 67 -24.40 -17.69 -22.67
CA LYS A 67 -25.24 -17.50 -21.48
C LYS A 67 -25.76 -18.83 -20.95
N LYS A 68 -26.31 -19.67 -21.79
CA LYS A 68 -26.82 -21.01 -21.43
C LYS A 68 -25.71 -21.89 -20.85
N LEU A 69 -24.51 -21.84 -21.46
CA LEU A 69 -23.35 -22.61 -21.02
C LEU A 69 -22.94 -22.19 -19.60
N ILE A 70 -22.86 -20.86 -19.32
CA ILE A 70 -22.51 -20.32 -18.01
C ILE A 70 -23.61 -20.62 -16.95
N GLU A 71 -24.90 -20.59 -17.34
CA GLU A 71 -26.00 -20.98 -16.45
C GLU A 71 -25.88 -22.45 -16.04
N ASN A 72 -25.57 -23.33 -17.00
CA ASN A 72 -25.33 -24.76 -16.74
C ASN A 72 -24.09 -24.96 -15.84
N ALA A 73 -23.01 -24.23 -16.10
CA ALA A 73 -21.81 -24.24 -15.25
C ALA A 73 -22.13 -23.84 -13.81
N ARG A 74 -22.84 -22.73 -13.61
CA ARG A 74 -23.25 -22.22 -12.30
C ARG A 74 -24.02 -23.26 -11.49
N ASN A 75 -24.95 -24.00 -12.15
CA ASN A 75 -25.75 -25.01 -11.47
C ASN A 75 -24.94 -26.23 -11.02
N ARG A 76 -23.74 -26.44 -11.59
CA ARG A 76 -22.83 -27.57 -11.28
C ARG A 76 -21.72 -27.18 -10.29
N GLU A 77 -21.54 -25.91 -9.95
CA GLU A 77 -20.42 -25.46 -9.10
C GLU A 77 -20.29 -26.20 -7.76
N TRP A 78 -21.40 -26.64 -7.17
CA TRP A 78 -21.43 -27.36 -5.90
C TRP A 78 -21.32 -28.89 -6.02
N THR A 79 -21.80 -29.45 -7.10
CA THR A 79 -21.85 -30.91 -7.30
C THR A 79 -20.70 -31.45 -8.15
N GLY A 80 -20.17 -30.63 -9.05
CA GLY A 80 -19.07 -30.96 -9.94
C GLY A 80 -18.24 -29.71 -10.28
N PRO A 81 -17.46 -29.17 -9.33
CA PRO A 81 -16.72 -27.89 -9.53
C PRO A 81 -15.71 -27.97 -10.67
N HIS A 82 -15.12 -29.13 -10.93
CA HIS A 82 -14.24 -29.35 -12.08
C HIS A 82 -14.97 -29.23 -13.42
N ASP A 83 -16.14 -29.86 -13.53
CA ASP A 83 -16.97 -29.81 -14.77
C ASP A 83 -17.51 -28.39 -14.96
N ALA A 84 -17.85 -27.70 -13.87
CA ALA A 84 -18.21 -26.30 -13.94
C ALA A 84 -17.04 -25.44 -14.45
N ALA A 85 -15.81 -25.66 -13.93
CA ALA A 85 -14.61 -24.98 -14.39
C ALA A 85 -14.38 -25.22 -15.89
N ALA A 86 -14.54 -26.48 -16.38
CA ALA A 86 -14.43 -26.80 -17.79
C ALA A 86 -15.38 -25.98 -18.68
N CYS A 87 -16.61 -25.75 -18.21
CA CYS A 87 -17.60 -24.98 -18.97
C CYS A 87 -17.30 -23.47 -18.96
N TYR A 88 -16.78 -22.90 -17.86
CA TYR A 88 -16.27 -21.52 -17.84
C TYR A 88 -15.06 -21.36 -18.76
N MET A 89 -14.16 -22.35 -18.77
CA MET A 89 -13.03 -22.37 -19.68
C MET A 89 -13.50 -22.36 -21.13
N LYS A 90 -14.47 -23.24 -21.48
CA LYS A 90 -15.06 -23.25 -22.81
C LYS A 90 -15.64 -21.91 -23.21
N ALA A 91 -16.39 -21.24 -22.32
CA ALA A 91 -16.94 -19.92 -22.60
C ALA A 91 -15.83 -18.88 -22.88
N ALA A 92 -14.72 -18.92 -22.13
CA ALA A 92 -13.57 -18.05 -22.35
C ALA A 92 -12.86 -18.35 -23.69
N ILE A 93 -12.65 -19.63 -24.03
CA ILE A 93 -12.06 -20.06 -25.30
C ILE A 93 -12.93 -19.64 -26.48
N ASP A 94 -14.24 -19.86 -26.39
CA ASP A 94 -15.16 -19.52 -27.47
C ASP A 94 -15.23 -17.99 -27.69
N ALA A 95 -15.21 -17.19 -26.64
CA ALA A 95 -15.09 -15.73 -26.75
C ALA A 95 -13.75 -15.31 -27.38
N HIS A 96 -12.62 -15.92 -26.97
CA HIS A 96 -11.32 -15.71 -27.59
C HIS A 96 -11.34 -15.97 -29.10
N ARG A 97 -11.95 -17.08 -29.53
CA ARG A 97 -12.11 -17.42 -30.95
C ARG A 97 -12.86 -16.33 -31.72
N GLN A 98 -13.95 -15.78 -31.16
CA GLN A 98 -14.73 -14.71 -31.78
C GLN A 98 -13.89 -13.41 -31.91
N ILE A 99 -13.09 -13.07 -30.89
CA ILE A 99 -12.23 -11.89 -30.92
C ILE A 99 -11.13 -12.02 -31.97
N VAL A 100 -10.45 -13.18 -32.01
CA VAL A 100 -9.33 -13.40 -32.95
C VAL A 100 -9.82 -13.51 -34.39
N SER A 101 -11.03 -14.09 -34.64
CA SER A 101 -11.65 -14.15 -35.96
C SER A 101 -12.15 -12.79 -36.48
N GLY A 102 -12.16 -11.75 -35.62
CA GLY A 102 -12.69 -10.44 -36.00
C GLY A 102 -14.21 -10.39 -36.13
N ALA A 103 -14.94 -11.24 -35.38
CA ALA A 103 -16.39 -11.32 -35.40
C ALA A 103 -17.09 -10.00 -34.97
N ALA A 104 -16.40 -9.15 -34.25
CA ALA A 104 -16.83 -7.79 -33.89
C ALA A 104 -15.89 -6.73 -34.48
N PRO A 105 -16.40 -5.52 -34.83
CA PRO A 105 -15.56 -4.42 -35.26
C PRO A 105 -14.58 -4.00 -34.17
N ARG A 106 -13.37 -3.62 -34.55
CA ARG A 106 -12.33 -3.17 -33.60
C ARG A 106 -12.77 -1.94 -32.83
N GLY A 107 -12.62 -1.97 -31.51
CA GLY A 107 -12.98 -0.86 -30.61
C GLY A 107 -14.48 -0.68 -30.41
N SER A 108 -15.32 -1.59 -30.96
CA SER A 108 -16.77 -1.53 -30.78
C SER A 108 -17.21 -2.02 -29.40
N GLU A 109 -18.44 -1.71 -29.04
CA GLU A 109 -19.05 -2.21 -27.79
C GLU A 109 -19.24 -3.74 -27.82
N GLU A 110 -19.42 -4.32 -29.01
CA GLU A 110 -19.49 -5.76 -29.21
C GLU A 110 -18.14 -6.42 -28.91
N GLU A 111 -17.04 -5.87 -29.38
CA GLU A 111 -15.71 -6.37 -29.08
C GLU A 111 -15.41 -6.26 -27.59
N LYS A 112 -15.74 -5.13 -26.96
CA LYS A 112 -15.60 -4.95 -25.52
C LYS A 112 -16.41 -5.97 -24.74
N ALA A 113 -17.65 -6.24 -25.15
CA ALA A 113 -18.49 -7.26 -24.51
C ALA A 113 -17.92 -8.68 -24.67
N LEU A 114 -17.27 -9.00 -25.79
CA LEU A 114 -16.57 -10.27 -26.01
C LEU A 114 -15.33 -10.40 -25.11
N ILE A 115 -14.55 -9.32 -24.97
CA ILE A 115 -13.38 -9.27 -24.06
C ILE A 115 -13.84 -9.44 -22.60
N ASP A 116 -14.91 -8.75 -22.20
CA ASP A 116 -15.50 -8.88 -20.87
C ASP A 116 -15.98 -10.32 -20.62
N LEU A 117 -16.65 -10.95 -21.60
CA LEU A 117 -17.09 -12.34 -21.50
C LEU A 117 -15.90 -13.29 -21.33
N HIS A 118 -14.83 -13.12 -22.13
CA HIS A 118 -13.59 -13.87 -22.00
C HIS A 118 -13.00 -13.73 -20.60
N ASN A 119 -12.77 -12.50 -20.15
CA ASN A 119 -12.10 -12.20 -18.89
C ASN A 119 -12.91 -12.68 -17.68
N HIS A 120 -14.23 -12.45 -17.66
CA HIS A 120 -15.10 -12.84 -16.55
C HIS A 120 -15.28 -14.36 -16.45
N SER A 121 -15.35 -15.04 -17.60
CA SER A 121 -15.38 -16.51 -17.63
C SER A 121 -14.04 -17.08 -17.15
N LEU A 122 -12.93 -16.52 -17.58
CA LEU A 122 -11.59 -16.90 -17.15
C LEU A 122 -11.38 -16.64 -15.64
N ALA A 123 -11.91 -15.54 -15.13
CA ALA A 123 -11.86 -15.23 -13.68
C ALA A 123 -12.59 -16.30 -12.86
N ARG A 124 -13.75 -16.76 -13.32
CA ARG A 124 -14.47 -17.82 -12.61
C ARG A 124 -13.80 -19.18 -12.75
N PHE A 125 -13.27 -19.46 -13.92
CA PHE A 125 -12.48 -20.68 -14.14
C PHE A 125 -11.33 -20.78 -13.13
N ILE A 126 -10.48 -19.73 -12.99
CA ILE A 126 -9.32 -19.78 -12.10
C ILE A 126 -9.71 -19.99 -10.64
N GLU A 127 -10.81 -19.38 -10.18
CA GLU A 127 -11.30 -19.56 -8.81
C GLU A 127 -11.69 -21.00 -8.50
N LEU A 128 -12.34 -21.67 -9.45
CA LEU A 128 -12.73 -23.08 -9.30
C LEU A 128 -11.52 -24.00 -9.42
N TRP A 129 -10.65 -23.74 -10.41
CA TRP A 129 -9.44 -24.52 -10.62
C TRP A 129 -8.46 -24.44 -9.44
N MET A 130 -8.29 -23.28 -8.83
CA MET A 130 -7.43 -23.12 -7.65
C MET A 130 -7.90 -23.93 -6.44
N LYS A 131 -9.16 -24.29 -6.38
CA LYS A 131 -9.76 -25.17 -5.35
C LYS A 131 -9.76 -26.66 -5.73
N ASP A 132 -9.42 -27.00 -6.99
CA ASP A 132 -9.41 -28.39 -7.45
C ASP A 132 -8.19 -29.12 -6.87
N PRO A 133 -8.38 -30.22 -6.10
CA PRO A 133 -7.28 -30.99 -5.52
C PRO A 133 -6.36 -31.62 -6.56
N ARG A 134 -6.81 -31.76 -7.82
CA ARG A 134 -6.02 -32.32 -8.93
C ARG A 134 -5.00 -31.32 -9.50
N ARG A 135 -5.09 -30.04 -9.14
CA ARG A 135 -4.24 -28.96 -9.67
C ARG A 135 -2.73 -29.22 -9.54
N GLY A 136 -2.30 -29.86 -8.47
CA GLY A 136 -0.87 -30.08 -8.17
C GLY A 136 -0.26 -31.35 -8.75
N THR A 137 -1.03 -32.16 -9.48
CA THR A 137 -0.61 -33.54 -9.84
C THR A 137 0.06 -33.65 -11.22
N THR A 138 -0.15 -32.67 -12.11
CA THR A 138 0.35 -32.73 -13.50
C THR A 138 0.73 -31.34 -14.01
N LYS A 139 1.62 -31.28 -15.02
CA LYS A 139 1.95 -30.04 -15.76
C LYS A 139 0.91 -29.68 -16.80
N VAL A 140 0.10 -30.66 -17.22
CA VAL A 140 -0.98 -30.51 -18.20
C VAL A 140 -2.27 -30.91 -17.53
N HIS A 141 -3.26 -30.04 -17.58
CA HIS A 141 -4.57 -30.26 -17.01
C HIS A 141 -5.63 -30.46 -18.11
N LEU A 142 -6.40 -31.51 -17.93
CA LEU A 142 -7.47 -31.89 -18.87
C LEU A 142 -8.83 -31.46 -18.32
N PHE A 143 -9.61 -30.85 -19.19
CA PHE A 143 -11.01 -30.48 -18.94
C PHE A 143 -11.88 -30.90 -20.12
N GLU A 144 -13.13 -31.29 -19.88
CA GLU A 144 -14.09 -31.64 -20.91
C GLU A 144 -15.40 -30.88 -20.69
N CYS A 145 -15.94 -30.30 -21.77
CA CYS A 145 -17.27 -29.67 -21.77
C CYS A 145 -17.89 -29.73 -23.13
N GLU A 146 -19.15 -30.21 -23.21
CA GLU A 146 -19.94 -30.32 -24.43
C GLU A 146 -19.21 -31.06 -25.59
N GLY A 147 -18.49 -32.14 -25.26
CA GLY A 147 -17.80 -32.99 -26.24
C GLY A 147 -16.47 -32.42 -26.76
N GLU A 148 -16.01 -31.29 -26.25
CA GLU A 148 -14.71 -30.72 -26.54
C GLU A 148 -13.77 -30.93 -25.35
N SER A 149 -12.52 -31.33 -25.63
CA SER A 149 -11.45 -31.52 -24.61
C SER A 149 -10.50 -30.36 -24.66
N PHE A 150 -10.10 -29.88 -23.48
CA PHE A 150 -9.17 -28.76 -23.30
C PHE A 150 -7.94 -29.21 -22.51
N GLU A 151 -6.77 -29.01 -23.08
CA GLU A 151 -5.48 -29.19 -22.41
C GLU A 151 -4.92 -27.82 -22.03
N ILE A 152 -4.61 -27.63 -20.75
CA ILE A 152 -4.10 -26.37 -20.23
C ILE A 152 -2.66 -26.53 -19.77
N THR A 153 -1.80 -25.61 -20.20
CA THR A 153 -0.42 -25.48 -19.75
C THR A 153 -0.13 -24.05 -19.33
N VAL A 154 0.72 -23.85 -18.33
CA VAL A 154 1.27 -22.54 -17.99
C VAL A 154 2.59 -22.35 -18.71
N ALA A 155 2.77 -21.19 -19.34
CA ALA A 155 3.97 -20.85 -20.08
C ALA A 155 5.20 -20.85 -19.17
N ALA A 156 6.32 -21.37 -19.65
CA ALA A 156 7.56 -21.46 -18.88
C ALA A 156 8.20 -20.08 -18.61
N ASP A 157 7.91 -19.10 -19.46
CA ASP A 157 8.34 -17.70 -19.36
C ASP A 157 7.32 -16.79 -18.65
N SER A 158 6.29 -17.38 -18.05
CA SER A 158 5.32 -16.65 -17.21
C SER A 158 6.04 -15.95 -16.04
N THR A 159 5.72 -14.69 -15.79
CA THR A 159 6.33 -13.91 -14.68
C THR A 159 6.17 -14.62 -13.34
N TYR A 160 4.96 -15.12 -13.08
CA TYR A 160 4.72 -15.99 -11.94
C TYR A 160 4.56 -17.43 -12.43
N GLN A 161 5.45 -18.30 -11.98
CA GLN A 161 5.42 -19.71 -12.34
C GLN A 161 4.19 -20.44 -11.77
N ALA A 162 3.83 -21.56 -12.36
CA ALA A 162 2.77 -22.41 -11.84
C ALA A 162 3.07 -22.82 -10.39
N GLY A 163 2.11 -22.59 -9.48
CA GLY A 163 2.28 -22.89 -8.06
C GLY A 163 3.02 -21.81 -7.25
N TYR A 164 3.41 -20.69 -7.85
CA TYR A 164 3.99 -19.56 -7.10
C TYR A 164 3.03 -19.03 -6.05
N PHE A 165 1.77 -18.83 -6.38
CA PHE A 165 0.73 -18.43 -5.43
C PHE A 165 0.04 -19.63 -4.80
N ASP A 166 -0.19 -19.56 -3.48
CA ASP A 166 -0.98 -20.56 -2.75
C ASP A 166 -2.47 -20.38 -2.99
N GLN A 167 -2.91 -19.12 -3.16
CA GLN A 167 -4.29 -18.75 -3.44
C GLN A 167 -4.33 -17.66 -4.51
N VAL A 168 -5.40 -17.70 -5.27
CA VAL A 168 -5.73 -16.65 -6.24
C VAL A 168 -7.19 -16.27 -6.02
N VAL A 169 -7.45 -14.98 -5.91
CA VAL A 169 -8.80 -14.42 -5.73
C VAL A 169 -9.09 -13.50 -6.91
N SER A 170 -10.19 -13.74 -7.63
CA SER A 170 -10.60 -12.82 -8.69
C SER A 170 -10.90 -11.45 -8.11
N SER A 171 -10.37 -10.40 -8.75
CA SER A 171 -10.64 -9.03 -8.34
C SER A 171 -12.12 -8.65 -8.49
N LEU A 172 -12.86 -9.32 -9.39
CA LEU A 172 -14.30 -9.14 -9.56
C LEU A 172 -15.12 -9.54 -8.32
N CYS A 173 -14.58 -10.44 -7.50
CA CYS A 173 -15.26 -10.90 -6.28
C CYS A 173 -15.04 -9.97 -5.08
N ILE A 174 -14.22 -8.95 -5.23
CA ILE A 174 -13.89 -8.02 -4.16
C ILE A 174 -14.81 -6.82 -4.25
N GLU A 175 -15.69 -6.67 -3.25
CA GLU A 175 -16.53 -5.50 -3.08
C GLU A 175 -15.86 -4.54 -2.07
N GLU A 176 -15.61 -3.32 -2.51
CA GLU A 176 -14.95 -2.28 -1.73
C GLU A 176 -15.93 -1.14 -1.48
N LYS A 177 -16.08 -0.74 -0.21
CA LYS A 177 -16.80 0.48 0.15
C LYS A 177 -15.83 1.47 0.77
N GLY A 178 -15.72 2.66 0.18
CA GLY A 178 -14.87 3.74 0.67
C GLY A 178 -13.41 3.69 0.18
N LEU A 179 -13.13 2.93 -0.87
CA LEU A 179 -11.89 2.97 -1.64
C LEU A 179 -12.23 3.21 -3.11
N GLU A 180 -11.53 4.10 -3.78
CA GLU A 180 -11.64 4.25 -5.23
C GLU A 180 -10.90 3.09 -5.91
N ARG A 181 -11.59 2.42 -6.82
CA ARG A 181 -11.04 1.27 -7.52
C ARG A 181 -10.18 1.71 -8.68
N ILE A 182 -8.90 1.39 -8.63
CA ILE A 182 -7.93 1.72 -9.68
C ILE A 182 -7.68 0.47 -10.53
N THR A 183 -8.21 0.49 -11.75
CA THR A 183 -8.17 -0.65 -12.69
C THR A 183 -7.61 -0.22 -14.05
N ARG A 184 -7.18 -1.20 -14.82
CA ARG A 184 -6.86 -1.06 -16.24
C ARG A 184 -7.66 -2.08 -17.03
N ASP A 185 -8.50 -1.59 -17.95
CA ASP A 185 -9.22 -2.44 -18.90
C ASP A 185 -8.23 -3.08 -19.87
N GLY A 186 -8.52 -4.33 -20.27
CA GLY A 186 -7.63 -5.02 -21.20
C GLY A 186 -7.91 -6.51 -21.30
N TRP A 187 -6.88 -7.26 -21.68
CA TRP A 187 -6.93 -8.71 -21.88
C TRP A 187 -6.55 -9.45 -20.61
N GLY A 188 -7.32 -10.47 -20.25
CA GLY A 188 -7.07 -11.38 -19.14
C GLY A 188 -7.95 -11.12 -17.91
N ALA A 189 -7.88 -12.02 -16.96
CA ALA A 189 -8.61 -11.95 -15.70
C ALA A 189 -7.72 -11.34 -14.59
N PRO A 190 -8.00 -10.12 -14.10
CA PRO A 190 -7.30 -9.57 -12.95
C PRO A 190 -7.59 -10.38 -11.69
N VAL A 191 -6.53 -10.70 -10.95
CA VAL A 191 -6.60 -11.49 -9.73
C VAL A 191 -5.66 -10.93 -8.66
N VAL A 192 -5.94 -11.26 -7.41
CA VAL A 192 -5.00 -11.08 -6.31
C VAL A 192 -4.27 -12.40 -6.10
N GLY A 193 -2.97 -12.40 -6.37
CA GLY A 193 -2.09 -13.49 -6.01
C GLY A 193 -1.71 -13.42 -4.54
N ILE A 194 -1.88 -14.52 -3.81
CA ILE A 194 -1.59 -14.63 -2.38
C ILE A 194 -0.52 -15.69 -2.17
N ARG A 195 0.60 -15.28 -1.55
CA ARG A 195 1.67 -16.17 -1.14
C ARG A 195 1.76 -16.17 0.37
N ASN A 196 1.36 -17.29 0.98
CA ASN A 196 1.26 -17.41 2.42
C ASN A 196 2.65 -17.62 3.05
N PRO A 197 2.88 -17.08 4.26
CA PRO A 197 4.09 -17.37 5.02
C PRO A 197 4.11 -18.83 5.45
N THR A 198 5.26 -19.45 5.27
CA THR A 198 5.58 -20.80 5.77
C THR A 198 7.00 -20.79 6.32
N PRO A 199 7.40 -21.74 7.18
CA PRO A 199 8.78 -21.82 7.65
C PRO A 199 9.81 -21.87 6.52
N ALA A 200 9.49 -22.54 5.40
CA ALA A 200 10.37 -22.63 4.23
C ALA A 200 10.49 -21.30 3.45
N ARG A 201 9.62 -20.33 3.69
CA ARG A 201 9.58 -19.03 3.04
C ARG A 201 9.88 -17.88 4.00
N ALA A 202 10.41 -18.18 5.18
CA ALA A 202 10.66 -17.16 6.21
C ALA A 202 11.58 -16.04 5.68
N GLU A 203 12.64 -16.38 5.00
CA GLU A 203 13.56 -15.40 4.39
C GLU A 203 12.91 -14.66 3.21
N GLU A 204 12.26 -15.39 2.30
CA GLU A 204 11.58 -14.79 1.13
C GLU A 204 10.54 -13.74 1.54
N LEU A 205 9.78 -14.02 2.60
CA LEU A 205 8.67 -13.18 3.06
C LEU A 205 9.01 -12.34 4.30
N LYS A 206 10.29 -12.23 4.68
CA LYS A 206 10.76 -11.47 5.84
C LYS A 206 10.23 -10.03 5.84
N TYR A 207 10.26 -9.38 4.69
CA TYR A 207 9.81 -7.99 4.50
C TYR A 207 8.38 -7.88 3.97
N PHE A 208 7.53 -8.85 4.28
CA PHE A 208 6.10 -8.79 3.98
C PHE A 208 5.26 -8.84 5.26
N PRO A 209 4.00 -8.37 5.23
CA PRO A 209 3.11 -8.52 6.37
C PRO A 209 3.00 -9.98 6.82
N LYS A 210 2.79 -10.23 8.11
CA LYS A 210 2.62 -11.59 8.68
C LYS A 210 1.55 -12.45 7.97
N LYS A 211 0.67 -11.83 7.20
CA LYS A 211 -0.35 -12.52 6.37
C LYS A 211 0.15 -12.86 4.96
N GLY A 212 1.42 -12.64 4.71
CA GLY A 212 2.07 -12.93 3.44
C GLY A 212 1.92 -11.83 2.41
N MET A 213 2.42 -12.11 1.22
CA MET A 213 2.38 -11.22 0.08
C MET A 213 1.01 -11.26 -0.59
N HIS A 214 0.47 -10.09 -0.92
CA HIS A 214 -0.74 -9.90 -1.71
C HIS A 214 -0.39 -8.95 -2.85
N THR A 215 -0.42 -9.43 -4.08
CA THR A 215 0.05 -8.66 -5.24
C THR A 215 -0.95 -8.71 -6.38
N PRO A 216 -1.04 -7.66 -7.23
CA PRO A 216 -1.78 -7.72 -8.46
C PRO A 216 -1.17 -8.77 -9.39
N ALA A 217 -2.02 -9.58 -9.99
CA ALA A 217 -1.62 -10.50 -11.04
C ALA A 217 -2.74 -10.58 -12.08
N THR A 218 -2.41 -11.02 -13.29
CA THR A 218 -3.39 -11.23 -14.35
C THR A 218 -3.20 -12.58 -15.01
N LEU A 219 -4.24 -13.40 -14.99
CA LEU A 219 -4.24 -14.64 -15.75
C LEU A 219 -4.62 -14.31 -17.20
N THR A 220 -3.74 -14.63 -18.15
CA THR A 220 -3.99 -14.45 -19.59
C THR A 220 -3.99 -15.79 -20.31
N MET A 221 -4.86 -15.92 -21.31
CA MET A 221 -4.83 -16.98 -22.30
C MET A 221 -4.05 -16.45 -23.51
N ASP A 222 -2.84 -16.94 -23.70
CA ASP A 222 -1.88 -16.39 -24.65
C ASP A 222 -2.01 -16.98 -26.05
N SER A 223 -2.32 -18.28 -26.13
CA SER A 223 -2.49 -18.96 -27.40
C SER A 223 -3.45 -20.14 -27.31
N LEU A 224 -4.07 -20.44 -28.44
CA LEU A 224 -4.92 -21.62 -28.67
C LEU A 224 -4.37 -22.39 -29.87
N ARG A 225 -4.26 -23.71 -29.71
CA ARG A 225 -3.96 -24.65 -30.80
C ARG A 225 -5.04 -25.72 -30.83
N GLU A 226 -5.63 -25.96 -31.99
CA GLU A 226 -6.68 -26.92 -32.17
C GLU A 226 -6.17 -28.12 -32.99
N THR A 227 -6.49 -29.31 -32.51
CA THR A 227 -6.19 -30.56 -33.17
C THR A 227 -7.42 -31.46 -33.12
N THR A 228 -7.46 -32.45 -34.01
CA THR A 228 -8.46 -33.51 -33.93
C THR A 228 -7.73 -34.82 -33.65
N GLU A 229 -8.01 -35.40 -32.49
CA GLU A 229 -7.39 -36.64 -32.02
C GLU A 229 -8.48 -37.70 -31.83
N SER A 230 -8.35 -38.84 -32.50
CA SER A 230 -9.34 -39.91 -32.42
C SER A 230 -10.80 -39.47 -32.70
N GLY A 231 -10.98 -38.48 -33.61
CA GLY A 231 -12.29 -37.93 -33.95
C GLY A 231 -12.87 -36.93 -32.95
N ARG A 232 -12.14 -36.61 -31.88
CA ARG A 232 -12.51 -35.58 -30.90
C ARG A 232 -11.71 -34.29 -31.11
N ARG A 233 -12.33 -33.15 -30.94
CA ARG A 233 -11.67 -31.85 -30.93
C ARG A 233 -10.92 -31.66 -29.62
N VAL A 234 -9.60 -31.44 -29.71
CA VAL A 234 -8.72 -31.12 -28.57
C VAL A 234 -8.19 -29.72 -28.76
N THR A 235 -8.47 -28.85 -27.81
CA THR A 235 -7.96 -27.48 -27.80
C THR A 235 -6.88 -27.35 -26.74
N ARG A 236 -5.65 -27.00 -27.15
CA ARG A 236 -4.52 -26.72 -26.25
C ARG A 236 -4.43 -25.23 -26.01
N ALA A 237 -4.60 -24.83 -24.73
CA ALA A 237 -4.53 -23.46 -24.29
C ALA A 237 -3.27 -23.22 -23.45
N THR A 238 -2.49 -22.22 -23.83
CA THR A 238 -1.33 -21.77 -23.03
C THR A 238 -1.73 -20.53 -22.23
N PHE A 239 -1.45 -20.57 -20.94
CA PHE A 239 -1.72 -19.50 -20.00
C PHE A 239 -0.43 -18.88 -19.47
N SER A 240 -0.48 -17.59 -19.12
CA SER A 240 0.53 -16.94 -18.30
C SER A 240 -0.11 -16.24 -17.09
N ILE A 241 0.62 -16.24 -15.99
CA ILE A 241 0.29 -15.44 -14.82
C ILE A 241 1.25 -14.25 -14.82
N ARG A 242 0.74 -13.08 -15.24
CA ARG A 242 1.52 -11.88 -15.51
C ARG A 242 1.57 -10.95 -14.32
N ASN A 243 2.68 -10.22 -14.19
CA ASN A 243 2.76 -9.04 -13.34
C ASN A 243 2.29 -7.81 -14.14
N PRO A 244 1.07 -7.28 -13.92
CA PRO A 244 0.54 -6.17 -14.72
C PRO A 244 1.24 -4.83 -14.46
N MET A 245 2.09 -4.73 -13.44
CA MET A 245 2.92 -3.56 -13.17
C MET A 245 4.11 -3.49 -14.15
N LEU A 246 4.64 -4.64 -14.54
CA LEU A 246 5.78 -4.75 -15.45
C LEU A 246 5.35 -5.04 -16.88
N GLU A 247 4.35 -5.91 -17.05
CA GLU A 247 3.82 -6.34 -18.35
C GLU A 247 2.51 -5.59 -18.65
N GLN A 248 2.59 -4.57 -19.47
CA GLN A 248 1.47 -3.65 -19.69
C GLN A 248 0.62 -4.01 -20.90
N SER A 249 1.16 -4.77 -21.83
CA SER A 249 0.48 -5.19 -23.05
C SER A 249 0.79 -6.63 -23.44
N ILE A 250 -0.11 -7.22 -24.20
CA ILE A 250 0.00 -8.57 -24.73
C ILE A 250 -0.44 -8.60 -26.19
N THR A 251 0.19 -9.42 -27.01
CA THR A 251 -0.22 -9.63 -28.42
C THR A 251 -0.98 -10.94 -28.56
N ILE A 252 -2.24 -10.85 -28.97
CA ILE A 252 -3.14 -11.97 -29.18
C ILE A 252 -3.65 -11.93 -30.64
N GLY A 253 -3.47 -13.01 -31.38
CA GLY A 253 -3.90 -13.09 -32.79
C GLY A 253 -3.34 -11.94 -33.66
N GLY A 254 -2.11 -11.51 -33.42
CA GLY A 254 -1.46 -10.40 -34.12
C GLY A 254 -1.96 -9.00 -33.71
N ARG A 255 -2.71 -8.88 -32.62
CA ARG A 255 -3.24 -7.63 -32.08
C ARG A 255 -2.71 -7.40 -30.69
N THR A 256 -2.33 -6.16 -30.39
CA THR A 256 -1.86 -5.75 -29.04
C THR A 256 -3.03 -5.23 -28.22
N PHE A 257 -3.17 -5.77 -27.02
CA PHE A 257 -4.13 -5.35 -26.00
C PHE A 257 -3.38 -4.91 -24.74
N PRO A 258 -3.91 -3.94 -23.97
CA PRO A 258 -3.44 -3.74 -22.60
C PRO A 258 -3.67 -5.03 -21.79
N VAL A 259 -2.81 -5.33 -20.84
CA VAL A 259 -3.06 -6.39 -19.85
C VAL A 259 -4.03 -5.82 -18.81
N ALA A 260 -5.17 -6.48 -18.63
CA ALA A 260 -6.15 -6.08 -17.63
C ALA A 260 -5.54 -6.14 -16.23
N ALA A 261 -5.89 -5.19 -15.36
CA ALA A 261 -5.35 -5.13 -14.01
C ALA A 261 -6.32 -4.52 -13.01
N ASP A 262 -6.16 -4.90 -11.75
CA ASP A 262 -6.76 -4.23 -10.60
C ASP A 262 -5.67 -4.01 -9.53
N PHE A 263 -5.29 -2.76 -9.36
CA PHE A 263 -4.21 -2.37 -8.46
C PHE A 263 -4.69 -2.16 -7.02
N SER A 264 -5.99 -1.95 -6.80
CA SER A 264 -6.59 -1.73 -5.48
C SER A 264 -6.92 -3.04 -4.76
N ALA A 265 -7.31 -4.06 -5.51
CA ALA A 265 -7.80 -5.33 -4.97
C ALA A 265 -6.84 -6.02 -3.99
N PRO A 266 -5.51 -6.05 -4.20
CA PRO A 266 -4.57 -6.66 -3.25
C PRO A 266 -4.60 -6.01 -1.88
N MET A 267 -4.65 -4.68 -1.84
CA MET A 267 -4.75 -3.90 -0.60
C MET A 267 -6.07 -4.20 0.12
N ALA A 268 -7.15 -4.29 -0.64
CA ALA A 268 -8.47 -4.64 -0.13
C ALA A 268 -8.47 -6.01 0.56
N VAL A 269 -7.91 -7.03 -0.08
CA VAL A 269 -7.83 -8.40 0.48
C VAL A 269 -6.94 -8.43 1.72
N LEU A 270 -5.81 -7.73 1.69
CA LEU A 270 -4.91 -7.61 2.84
C LEU A 270 -5.61 -6.95 4.03
N LEU A 271 -6.36 -5.86 3.80
CA LEU A 271 -7.14 -5.16 4.82
C LEU A 271 -8.22 -6.02 5.44
N ASN A 272 -8.98 -6.74 4.63
CA ASN A 272 -10.04 -7.62 5.14
C ASN A 272 -9.47 -8.71 6.07
N LYS A 273 -8.35 -9.30 5.69
CA LYS A 273 -7.65 -10.28 6.54
C LYS A 273 -7.04 -9.65 7.81
N GLN A 274 -6.75 -8.36 7.81
CA GLN A 274 -6.20 -7.63 8.96
C GLN A 274 -7.27 -7.00 9.84
N SER A 275 -8.49 -6.74 9.32
CA SER A 275 -9.54 -6.02 10.05
C SER A 275 -9.98 -6.73 11.33
N GLU A 276 -9.89 -8.03 11.41
CA GLU A 276 -10.16 -8.77 12.65
C GLU A 276 -9.09 -8.56 13.74
N ALA A 277 -7.85 -8.23 13.38
CA ALA A 277 -6.73 -8.04 14.29
C ALA A 277 -6.27 -6.59 14.46
N MET A 278 -6.43 -5.73 13.45
CA MET A 278 -5.85 -4.37 13.42
C MET A 278 -6.86 -3.24 13.61
N LEU A 279 -8.13 -3.43 13.26
CA LEU A 279 -9.16 -2.40 13.45
C LEU A 279 -9.77 -2.40 14.85
N GLY A 280 -9.49 -3.43 15.66
CA GLY A 280 -9.76 -3.36 17.08
C GLY A 280 -8.84 -2.31 17.72
N LEU A 281 -9.41 -1.23 18.22
CA LEU A 281 -8.72 -0.23 19.06
C LEU A 281 -7.81 -0.89 20.12
N LYS A 282 -8.10 -2.13 20.53
CA LYS A 282 -7.25 -2.95 21.40
C LYS A 282 -5.87 -3.27 20.78
N GLY A 283 -5.78 -3.60 19.49
CA GLY A 283 -4.49 -3.92 18.84
C GLY A 283 -3.58 -2.70 18.70
N PHE A 284 -4.16 -1.49 18.60
CA PHE A 284 -3.38 -0.25 18.60
C PHE A 284 -2.78 0.05 19.99
N PHE A 285 -3.40 -0.44 21.07
CA PHE A 285 -2.99 -0.23 22.46
C PHE A 285 -2.31 -1.44 23.09
N ASP A 286 -2.25 -2.59 22.39
CA ASP A 286 -1.51 -3.77 22.84
C ASP A 286 -0.05 -3.66 22.43
N ALA A 287 0.81 -3.59 23.43
CA ALA A 287 2.24 -3.44 23.28
C ALA A 287 2.91 -4.60 22.52
N ASN A 288 2.42 -5.81 22.72
CA ASN A 288 2.96 -7.00 22.04
C ASN A 288 2.58 -7.01 20.56
N ALA A 289 1.34 -6.63 20.23
CA ALA A 289 0.92 -6.45 18.83
C ALA A 289 1.69 -5.34 18.10
N ARG A 290 2.17 -4.32 18.84
CA ARG A 290 2.94 -3.20 18.27
C ARG A 290 4.37 -3.58 17.90
N SER A 291 5.09 -4.31 18.76
CA SER A 291 6.45 -4.78 18.45
C SER A 291 6.46 -5.71 17.25
N GLU A 292 5.36 -6.43 17.04
CA GLU A 292 5.18 -7.32 15.91
C GLU A 292 4.89 -6.63 14.57
N LEU A 293 4.45 -5.37 14.61
CA LEU A 293 4.10 -4.56 13.42
C LEU A 293 5.22 -3.57 13.04
N ALA A 294 6.23 -3.41 13.90
CA ALA A 294 7.36 -2.51 13.64
C ALA A 294 8.31 -3.12 12.62
N GLY A 295 8.41 -2.51 11.44
CA GLY A 295 9.29 -3.01 10.39
C GLY A 295 9.13 -2.24 9.08
N LEU A 296 9.99 -2.59 8.13
CA LEU A 296 9.86 -2.19 6.74
C LEU A 296 9.15 -3.30 5.98
N TYR A 297 8.18 -2.91 5.16
CA TYR A 297 7.37 -3.86 4.38
C TYR A 297 7.38 -3.46 2.92
N LEU A 298 7.69 -4.46 2.08
CA LEU A 298 7.57 -4.37 0.64
C LEU A 298 6.14 -4.70 0.21
N TYR A 299 5.70 -4.11 -0.89
CA TYR A 299 4.40 -4.39 -1.49
C TYR A 299 4.47 -5.49 -2.56
N GLU A 300 5.65 -5.70 -3.11
CA GLU A 300 5.99 -6.68 -4.13
C GLU A 300 7.40 -7.22 -3.89
N PRO A 301 7.81 -8.33 -4.53
CA PRO A 301 9.17 -8.83 -4.39
C PRO A 301 10.19 -7.75 -4.73
N TYR A 302 11.28 -7.69 -3.95
CA TYR A 302 12.35 -6.72 -4.17
C TYR A 302 12.94 -6.85 -5.57
N ASP A 303 13.12 -5.71 -6.23
CA ASP A 303 13.77 -5.60 -7.52
C ASP A 303 14.99 -4.66 -7.40
N PRO A 304 16.22 -5.18 -7.58
CA PRO A 304 17.43 -4.38 -7.42
C PRO A 304 17.59 -3.26 -8.46
N ASN A 305 16.73 -3.23 -9.50
CA ASN A 305 16.79 -2.21 -10.55
C ASN A 305 15.79 -1.08 -10.33
N ARG A 306 14.91 -1.17 -9.31
CA ARG A 306 13.88 -0.16 -9.07
C ARG A 306 14.17 0.67 -7.83
N ILE A 307 13.82 1.95 -7.91
CA ILE A 307 14.02 2.95 -6.85
C ILE A 307 12.97 2.75 -5.75
N PRO A 308 13.36 2.55 -4.49
CA PRO A 308 12.39 2.48 -3.41
C PRO A 308 11.75 3.84 -3.12
N VAL A 309 10.43 3.84 -2.94
CA VAL A 309 9.66 4.94 -2.35
C VAL A 309 9.25 4.51 -0.95
N LEU A 310 9.92 5.06 0.05
CA LEU A 310 9.63 4.79 1.45
C LEU A 310 8.50 5.68 1.94
N LEU A 311 7.38 5.07 2.36
CA LEU A 311 6.19 5.74 2.84
C LEU A 311 6.08 5.60 4.36
N ILE A 312 6.00 6.72 5.10
CA ILE A 312 6.03 6.76 6.56
C ILE A 312 4.74 7.39 7.10
N HIS A 313 3.96 6.64 7.87
CA HIS A 313 2.68 7.11 8.43
C HIS A 313 2.85 8.05 9.63
N GLY A 314 1.78 8.73 10.04
CA GLY A 314 1.78 9.69 11.14
C GLY A 314 1.44 9.11 12.51
N LEU A 315 1.24 10.02 13.47
CA LEU A 315 0.82 9.71 14.84
C LEU A 315 -0.61 9.14 14.83
N ILE A 316 -0.87 8.14 15.69
CA ILE A 316 -2.16 7.41 15.79
C ILE A 316 -2.63 6.90 14.41
N SER A 317 -1.69 6.46 13.61
CA SER A 317 -1.92 6.00 12.26
C SER A 317 -1.24 4.64 12.03
N VAL A 318 -1.43 4.09 10.85
CA VAL A 318 -0.90 2.79 10.43
C VAL A 318 -0.45 2.86 8.96
N PRO A 319 0.41 1.96 8.46
CA PRO A 319 0.83 1.95 7.06
C PRO A 319 -0.30 1.97 6.03
N MET A 320 -1.49 1.54 6.44
CA MET A 320 -2.67 1.47 5.57
C MET A 320 -3.25 2.82 5.13
N ILE A 321 -2.76 3.95 5.67
CA ILE A 321 -3.13 5.27 5.13
C ILE A 321 -2.71 5.44 3.67
N TRP A 322 -1.71 4.71 3.21
CA TRP A 322 -1.16 4.75 1.85
C TRP A 322 -1.95 3.94 0.82
N ARG A 323 -3.13 3.42 1.22
CA ARG A 323 -3.99 2.57 0.39
C ARG A 323 -4.50 3.23 -0.90
N ASP A 324 -4.56 4.56 -0.95
CA ASP A 324 -4.96 5.31 -2.15
C ASP A 324 -3.74 5.63 -3.02
N ILE A 325 -2.60 5.95 -2.40
CA ILE A 325 -1.34 6.29 -3.07
C ILE A 325 -0.72 5.07 -3.75
N ILE A 326 -0.56 3.96 -3.02
CA ILE A 326 0.16 2.78 -3.56
C ILE A 326 -0.48 2.27 -4.86
N PRO A 327 -1.79 1.98 -4.94
CA PRO A 327 -2.42 1.58 -6.19
C PRO A 327 -2.29 2.61 -7.31
N ALA A 328 -2.38 3.92 -6.99
CA ALA A 328 -2.20 4.98 -7.96
C ALA A 328 -0.78 5.03 -8.54
N MET A 329 0.25 4.76 -7.73
CA MET A 329 1.65 4.66 -8.21
C MET A 329 1.85 3.40 -9.06
N LEU A 330 1.32 2.25 -8.61
CA LEU A 330 1.46 0.98 -9.32
C LEU A 330 0.71 0.94 -10.65
N SER A 331 -0.39 1.69 -10.77
CA SER A 331 -1.16 1.79 -12.02
C SER A 331 -0.49 2.66 -13.09
N ASP A 332 0.43 3.53 -12.70
CA ASP A 332 1.15 4.40 -13.62
C ASP A 332 2.34 3.65 -14.23
N PRO A 333 2.36 3.46 -15.57
CA PRO A 333 3.38 2.66 -16.24
C PRO A 333 4.80 3.18 -16.09
N GLU A 334 4.98 4.49 -16.06
CA GLU A 334 6.28 5.11 -15.94
C GLU A 334 6.84 5.01 -14.52
N ILE A 335 5.93 5.04 -13.54
CA ILE A 335 6.28 4.92 -12.11
C ILE A 335 6.50 3.45 -11.75
N SER A 336 5.56 2.57 -12.02
CA SER A 336 5.64 1.15 -11.64
C SER A 336 6.85 0.43 -12.23
N LYS A 337 7.31 0.85 -13.42
CA LYS A 337 8.51 0.31 -14.06
C LYS A 337 9.80 0.72 -13.36
N ARG A 338 9.85 1.89 -12.71
CA ARG A 338 11.09 2.48 -12.15
C ARG A 338 11.12 2.48 -10.63
N TYR A 339 9.97 2.36 -9.99
CA TYR A 339 9.82 2.49 -8.54
C TYR A 339 9.18 1.25 -7.93
N GLN A 340 9.55 0.96 -6.70
CA GLN A 340 8.90 -0.04 -5.85
C GLN A 340 8.47 0.61 -4.53
N MET A 341 7.29 0.22 -4.04
CA MET A 341 6.72 0.82 -2.83
C MET A 341 7.17 0.06 -1.59
N MET A 342 7.63 0.81 -0.60
CA MET A 342 8.03 0.31 0.71
C MET A 342 7.35 1.14 1.79
N VAL A 343 6.83 0.51 2.83
CA VAL A 343 6.17 1.20 3.93
C VAL A 343 6.88 0.93 5.25
N PHE A 344 7.00 1.95 6.09
CA PHE A 344 7.49 1.80 7.46
C PHE A 344 6.32 1.75 8.43
N GLY A 345 6.17 0.62 9.13
CA GLY A 345 5.28 0.46 10.26
C GLY A 345 6.03 0.65 11.56
N TYR A 346 5.49 1.42 12.51
CA TYR A 346 6.11 1.65 13.80
C TYR A 346 5.07 2.00 14.87
N PRO A 347 5.38 1.76 16.17
CA PRO A 347 4.53 2.18 17.27
C PRO A 347 4.55 3.70 17.41
N SER A 348 3.58 4.38 16.81
CA SER A 348 3.58 5.86 16.73
C SER A 348 3.41 6.59 18.08
N GLY A 349 3.28 5.85 19.18
CA GLY A 349 3.33 6.40 20.55
C GLY A 349 4.75 6.62 21.07
N LEU A 350 5.78 6.01 20.46
CA LEU A 350 7.19 6.21 20.83
C LEU A 350 7.63 7.65 20.59
N PRO A 351 8.54 8.21 21.41
CA PRO A 351 9.20 9.46 21.11
C PRO A 351 9.80 9.49 19.70
N ILE A 352 9.82 10.66 19.08
CA ILE A 352 10.33 10.79 17.70
C ILE A 352 11.79 10.32 17.61
N VAL A 353 12.62 10.57 18.63
CA VAL A 353 14.02 10.13 18.66
C VAL A 353 14.15 8.61 18.56
N GLU A 354 13.32 7.85 19.30
CA GLU A 354 13.31 6.40 19.27
C GLU A 354 12.72 5.86 17.95
N SER A 355 11.65 6.50 17.45
CA SER A 355 11.06 6.13 16.16
C SER A 355 12.01 6.37 14.98
N ALA A 356 12.82 7.44 15.06
CA ALA A 356 13.83 7.77 14.06
C ALA A 356 15.04 6.81 14.13
N ASP A 357 15.45 6.41 15.32
CA ASP A 357 16.49 5.39 15.51
C ASP A 357 16.03 4.03 14.98
N LEU A 358 14.82 3.60 15.34
CA LEU A 358 14.21 2.37 14.82
C LEU A 358 14.13 2.38 13.28
N LEU A 359 13.77 3.50 12.67
CA LEU A 359 13.73 3.63 11.22
C LEU A 359 15.11 3.39 10.58
N ARG A 360 16.17 4.02 11.13
CA ARG A 360 17.55 3.82 10.66
C ARG A 360 18.02 2.38 10.84
N GLU A 361 17.70 1.77 11.98
CA GLU A 361 18.00 0.37 12.24
C GLU A 361 17.37 -0.56 11.21
N ARG A 362 16.07 -0.38 10.93
CA ARG A 362 15.34 -1.19 9.93
C ARG A 362 15.85 -0.95 8.49
N LEU A 363 16.24 0.29 8.15
CA LEU A 363 16.87 0.58 6.87
C LEU A 363 18.24 -0.09 6.73
N SER A 364 19.04 -0.11 7.80
CA SER A 364 20.31 -0.82 7.81
C SER A 364 20.12 -2.35 7.64
N GLU A 365 19.14 -2.91 8.35
CA GLU A 365 18.80 -4.33 8.29
C GLU A 365 18.36 -4.78 6.89
N ILE A 366 17.41 -4.05 6.27
CA ILE A 366 16.92 -4.41 4.94
C ILE A 366 18.01 -4.27 3.87
N ARG A 367 18.90 -3.28 3.99
CA ARG A 367 20.05 -3.14 3.08
C ARG A 367 21.03 -4.29 3.24
N HIS A 368 21.35 -4.66 4.47
CA HIS A 368 22.22 -5.81 4.73
C HIS A 368 21.68 -7.09 4.07
N ASP A 369 20.36 -7.29 4.09
CA ASP A 369 19.75 -8.51 3.57
C ASP A 369 19.52 -8.47 2.04
N LEU A 370 19.12 -7.33 1.49
CA LEU A 370 18.69 -7.24 0.09
C LEU A 370 19.72 -6.58 -0.85
N ASP A 371 20.61 -5.75 -0.30
CA ASP A 371 21.66 -5.03 -1.07
C ASP A 371 22.98 -5.01 -0.27
N PRO A 372 23.56 -6.19 0.05
CA PRO A 372 24.75 -6.29 0.89
C PRO A 372 25.98 -5.59 0.27
N ASP A 373 26.03 -5.47 -1.04
CA ASP A 373 27.11 -4.79 -1.76
C ASP A 373 26.92 -3.27 -1.84
N GLY A 374 25.76 -2.75 -1.44
CA GLY A 374 25.42 -1.33 -1.45
C GLY A 374 25.37 -0.72 -2.85
N ASN A 375 25.04 -1.50 -3.88
CA ASN A 375 25.09 -1.09 -5.28
C ASN A 375 23.71 -0.70 -5.85
N ASP A 376 22.65 -1.13 -5.21
CA ASP A 376 21.28 -0.93 -5.67
C ASP A 376 20.73 0.46 -5.31
N PRO A 377 19.65 0.91 -5.94
CA PRO A 377 18.93 2.13 -5.55
C PRO A 377 18.52 2.15 -4.07
N LEU A 378 18.30 1.01 -3.42
CA LEU A 378 18.00 0.90 -1.99
C LEU A 378 19.09 1.55 -1.12
N SER A 379 20.35 1.46 -1.51
CA SER A 379 21.47 2.06 -0.78
C SER A 379 21.99 3.36 -1.41
N ARG A 380 21.52 3.77 -2.59
CA ARG A 380 22.06 4.91 -3.35
C ARG A 380 21.06 5.96 -3.79
N ASN A 381 19.81 5.58 -4.01
CA ASN A 381 18.81 6.47 -4.61
C ASN A 381 17.40 6.09 -4.14
N MET A 382 16.95 6.68 -3.07
CA MET A 382 15.63 6.44 -2.47
C MET A 382 14.85 7.75 -2.38
N VAL A 383 13.53 7.67 -2.60
CA VAL A 383 12.59 8.75 -2.30
C VAL A 383 11.91 8.42 -0.97
N VAL A 384 11.87 9.39 -0.05
CA VAL A 384 11.19 9.24 1.24
C VAL A 384 9.96 10.15 1.27
N ALA A 385 8.81 9.62 1.65
CA ALA A 385 7.57 10.38 1.77
C ALA A 385 6.91 10.11 3.12
N GLY A 386 6.56 11.17 3.84
CA GLY A 386 6.00 11.03 5.17
C GLY A 386 4.81 11.93 5.43
N HIS A 387 3.81 11.38 6.11
CA HIS A 387 2.63 12.13 6.54
C HIS A 387 2.73 12.50 8.02
N SER A 388 2.44 13.78 8.35
CA SER A 388 2.39 14.25 9.75
C SER A 388 3.70 13.95 10.50
N MET A 389 3.67 13.25 11.63
CA MET A 389 4.87 12.79 12.35
C MET A 389 5.80 11.94 11.46
N GLY A 390 5.25 11.17 10.51
CA GLY A 390 6.05 10.43 9.52
C GLY A 390 6.88 11.35 8.61
N GLY A 391 6.39 12.56 8.34
CA GLY A 391 7.17 13.61 7.66
C GLY A 391 8.35 14.11 8.49
N ILE A 392 8.21 14.17 9.81
CA ILE A 392 9.32 14.48 10.71
C ILE A 392 10.35 13.34 10.70
N LEU A 393 9.91 12.08 10.71
CA LEU A 393 10.82 10.95 10.58
C LEU A 393 11.56 10.96 9.21
N ALA A 394 10.85 11.24 8.11
CA ALA A 394 11.48 11.42 6.80
C ALA A 394 12.51 12.56 6.81
N HIS A 395 12.22 13.67 7.52
CA HIS A 395 13.12 14.80 7.65
C HIS A 395 14.42 14.42 8.36
N THR A 396 14.37 13.53 9.38
CA THR A 396 15.59 13.05 10.08
C THR A 396 16.54 12.26 9.17
N LEU A 397 16.07 11.75 8.04
CA LEU A 397 16.90 11.01 7.08
C LEU A 397 17.67 11.91 6.10
N VAL A 398 17.32 13.20 6.04
CA VAL A 398 17.81 14.08 4.97
C VAL A 398 18.50 15.36 5.47
N VAL A 399 18.84 15.43 6.75
CA VAL A 399 19.51 16.58 7.36
C VAL A 399 20.84 16.20 8.00
N ASP A 400 21.78 17.14 7.99
CA ASP A 400 23.03 17.07 8.73
C ASP A 400 22.75 17.48 10.18
N MET A 401 22.42 16.50 11.04
CA MET A 401 21.99 16.75 12.41
C MET A 401 23.14 17.26 13.30
N GLU A 402 24.35 16.78 13.08
CA GLU A 402 25.52 17.13 13.89
C GLU A 402 25.21 17.13 15.41
N ASP A 403 25.42 18.27 16.09
CA ASP A 403 25.11 18.45 17.50
C ASP A 403 23.81 19.25 17.76
N HIS A 404 23.04 19.57 16.70
CA HIS A 404 21.83 20.38 16.81
C HIS A 404 20.81 19.79 17.79
N LEU A 405 20.63 18.47 17.77
CA LEU A 405 19.71 17.80 18.69
C LEU A 405 20.28 17.72 20.10
N TRP A 406 21.57 17.43 20.26
CA TRP A 406 22.22 17.40 21.55
C TRP A 406 22.11 18.75 22.27
N LYS A 407 22.36 19.84 21.58
CA LYS A 407 22.24 21.23 22.10
C LYS A 407 20.82 21.57 22.56
N GLN A 408 19.77 20.85 22.17
CA GLN A 408 18.44 21.05 22.73
C GLN A 408 18.31 20.45 24.14
N PHE A 409 19.13 19.48 24.50
CA PHE A 409 19.18 18.88 25.84
C PHE A 409 20.27 19.51 26.71
N ASN A 410 21.47 19.70 26.21
CA ASN A 410 22.62 20.22 26.95
C ASN A 410 23.43 21.19 26.10
N GLU A 411 23.42 22.48 26.49
CA GLU A 411 24.20 23.53 25.83
C GLU A 411 25.58 23.73 26.47
N ASN A 412 25.78 23.19 27.68
CA ASN A 412 26.94 23.54 28.52
C ASN A 412 28.07 22.53 28.43
N ALA A 413 27.78 21.29 28.03
CA ALA A 413 28.77 20.23 27.95
C ALA A 413 28.54 19.36 26.72
N THR A 414 29.60 18.83 26.14
CA THR A 414 29.53 17.77 25.15
C THR A 414 29.16 16.45 25.83
N LEU A 415 28.68 15.49 25.07
CA LEU A 415 28.35 14.14 25.59
C LEU A 415 29.57 13.50 26.28
N GLU A 416 30.76 13.70 25.71
CA GLU A 416 32.01 13.14 26.22
C GLU A 416 32.42 13.69 27.59
N GLN A 417 32.04 14.94 27.87
CA GLN A 417 32.34 15.63 29.15
C GLN A 417 31.39 15.21 30.29
N LEU A 418 30.32 14.49 30.00
CA LEU A 418 29.39 14.06 31.03
C LEU A 418 30.02 12.99 31.94
N PRO A 419 29.88 13.09 33.27
CA PRO A 419 30.37 12.06 34.20
C PRO A 419 29.41 10.88 34.33
N ILE A 420 29.11 10.20 33.20
CA ILE A 420 28.24 9.06 33.12
C ILE A 420 28.97 7.88 32.50
N GLU A 421 28.42 6.67 32.68
CA GLU A 421 29.00 5.43 32.18
C GLU A 421 29.05 5.43 30.63
N GLU A 422 30.11 4.83 30.05
CA GLU A 422 30.29 4.75 28.59
C GLU A 422 29.15 4.03 27.89
N ALA A 423 28.54 3.04 28.51
CA ALA A 423 27.35 2.38 27.96
C ALA A 423 26.18 3.37 27.76
N LYS A 424 25.96 4.25 28.72
CA LYS A 424 24.95 5.31 28.61
C LYS A 424 25.31 6.37 27.56
N LYS A 425 26.61 6.71 27.41
CA LYS A 425 27.06 7.61 26.33
C LYS A 425 26.82 6.99 24.96
N ALA A 426 27.07 5.69 24.80
CA ALA A 426 26.84 4.98 23.56
C ALA A 426 25.35 4.98 23.17
N GLU A 427 24.46 4.75 24.13
CA GLU A 427 23.01 4.80 23.95
C GLU A 427 22.55 6.21 23.54
N LEU A 428 23.00 7.26 24.25
CA LEU A 428 22.70 8.65 23.93
C LEU A 428 23.24 9.04 22.55
N ARG A 429 24.46 8.60 22.20
CA ARG A 429 25.07 8.89 20.92
C ARG A 429 24.21 8.36 19.78
N LYS A 430 23.71 7.14 19.90
CA LYS A 430 22.81 6.52 18.92
C LYS A 430 21.52 7.32 18.72
N LEU A 431 20.93 7.85 19.81
CA LEU A 431 19.66 8.56 19.78
C LEU A 431 19.76 10.01 19.25
N VAL A 432 20.84 10.72 19.57
CA VAL A 432 20.89 12.17 19.34
C VAL A 432 21.96 12.63 18.33
N PHE A 433 22.91 11.76 17.97
CA PHE A 433 23.89 12.03 16.92
C PHE A 433 23.70 11.04 15.80
N PHE A 434 23.21 11.50 14.67
CA PHE A 434 22.99 10.65 13.52
C PHE A 434 23.29 11.38 12.23
N GLU A 435 23.79 10.63 11.27
CA GLU A 435 24.11 11.10 9.94
C GLU A 435 22.87 10.99 9.03
N PRO A 436 22.78 11.82 7.97
CA PRO A 436 21.76 11.68 6.95
C PRO A 436 21.92 10.35 6.23
N ASP A 437 20.78 9.79 5.81
CA ASP A 437 20.77 8.59 4.99
C ASP A 437 21.23 8.91 3.57
N GLN A 438 22.40 8.37 3.18
CA GLN A 438 23.04 8.67 1.90
C GLN A 438 22.22 8.24 0.69
N ALA A 439 21.25 7.32 0.85
CA ALA A 439 20.33 6.93 -0.22
C ALA A 439 19.12 7.87 -0.35
N ALA A 440 18.72 8.58 0.69
CA ALA A 440 17.57 9.48 0.69
C ALA A 440 17.85 10.76 -0.10
N ARG A 441 17.62 10.72 -1.42
CA ARG A 441 17.92 11.82 -2.34
C ARG A 441 16.78 12.81 -2.51
N ARG A 442 15.55 12.41 -2.20
CA ARG A 442 14.36 13.26 -2.31
C ARG A 442 13.40 13.00 -1.17
N ALA A 443 12.82 14.05 -0.61
CA ALA A 443 11.84 13.98 0.44
C ALA A 443 10.51 14.64 0.02
N VAL A 444 9.38 14.05 0.42
CA VAL A 444 8.04 14.59 0.20
C VAL A 444 7.28 14.60 1.52
N TYR A 445 6.84 15.77 1.95
CA TYR A 445 6.18 15.96 3.22
C TYR A 445 4.69 16.23 3.02
N PHE A 446 3.85 15.38 3.60
CA PHE A 446 2.40 15.57 3.62
C PHE A 446 1.98 16.08 4.99
N SER A 447 1.57 17.33 5.09
CA SER A 447 1.11 17.98 6.34
C SER A 447 2.05 17.76 7.54
N ALA A 448 3.37 17.83 7.31
CA ALA A 448 4.37 17.56 8.34
C ALA A 448 4.57 18.78 9.28
N PRO A 449 4.51 18.60 10.61
CA PRO A 449 4.67 19.69 11.57
C PRO A 449 6.15 19.98 11.88
N HIS A 450 6.89 20.53 10.91
CA HIS A 450 8.35 20.77 11.04
C HIS A 450 8.74 21.69 12.22
N ARG A 451 7.82 22.57 12.67
CA ARG A 451 7.98 23.44 13.84
C ARG A 451 7.05 23.09 14.99
N GLY A 452 6.42 21.90 14.92
CA GLY A 452 5.45 21.42 15.89
C GLY A 452 4.01 21.85 15.58
N ALA A 453 3.07 21.41 16.39
CA ALA A 453 1.65 21.71 16.25
C ALA A 453 1.03 22.13 17.59
N TYR A 454 0.30 23.25 17.62
CA TYR A 454 -0.36 23.75 18.84
C TYR A 454 -1.50 22.86 19.34
N MET A 455 -2.05 22.00 18.50
CA MET A 455 -3.04 21.01 18.93
C MET A 455 -2.48 20.06 20.00
N ALA A 456 -1.16 19.86 20.02
CA ALA A 456 -0.48 19.11 21.08
C ALA A 456 -0.53 19.82 22.46
N GLU A 457 -0.67 21.17 22.50
CA GLU A 457 -0.74 21.94 23.75
C GLU A 457 -2.12 21.91 24.42
N LYS A 458 -3.21 21.73 23.66
CA LYS A 458 -4.60 21.87 24.16
C LYS A 458 -5.16 20.65 24.91
N GLY A 459 -4.35 19.92 25.66
CA GLY A 459 -4.81 18.78 26.48
C GLY A 459 -5.03 17.48 25.70
N ILE A 460 -4.85 17.51 24.38
CA ILE A 460 -4.93 16.33 23.53
C ILE A 460 -3.72 15.44 23.78
N ALA A 461 -2.53 16.04 23.96
CA ALA A 461 -1.32 15.32 24.33
C ALA A 461 -1.48 14.53 25.65
N GLU A 462 -2.17 15.09 26.65
CA GLU A 462 -2.44 14.39 27.92
C GLU A 462 -3.45 13.25 27.75
N SER A 463 -4.48 13.46 26.93
CA SER A 463 -5.45 12.42 26.60
C SER A 463 -4.83 11.31 25.76
N LEU A 464 -3.96 11.65 24.80
CA LEU A 464 -3.22 10.69 23.98
C LEU A 464 -2.18 9.92 24.79
N SER A 465 -1.49 10.57 25.74
CA SER A 465 -0.52 9.92 26.62
C SER A 465 -1.19 8.94 27.60
N LYS A 466 -2.41 9.24 28.06
CA LYS A 466 -3.21 8.33 28.88
C LYS A 466 -3.73 7.12 28.09
N LEU A 467 -3.97 7.31 26.79
CA LEU A 467 -4.40 6.25 25.87
C LEU A 467 -3.22 5.39 25.39
N ALA A 468 -2.03 5.96 25.27
CA ALA A 468 -0.82 5.26 24.84
C ALA A 468 -0.06 4.69 26.06
N LYS A 469 -0.61 3.64 26.70
CA LYS A 469 0.17 2.85 27.69
C LYS A 469 1.22 2.03 26.93
N LEU A 470 2.41 2.62 26.75
CA LEU A 470 3.57 1.91 26.23
C LEU A 470 4.16 1.00 27.33
N PRO A 471 4.70 -0.17 27.00
CA PRO A 471 5.45 -0.97 27.96
C PRO A 471 6.64 -0.18 28.49
N SER A 472 6.89 -0.28 29.78
CA SER A 472 8.02 0.39 30.45
C SER A 472 9.39 0.03 29.85
N GLN A 473 9.50 -1.10 29.17
CA GLN A 473 10.72 -1.54 28.48
C GLN A 473 11.01 -0.74 27.20
N MET A 474 9.97 -0.26 26.47
CA MET A 474 10.14 0.52 25.26
C MET A 474 10.43 2.02 25.54
N MET A 475 10.15 2.51 26.74
CA MET A 475 10.39 3.92 27.12
C MET A 475 11.70 4.13 27.87
N ARG A 476 12.53 3.11 28.03
CA ARG A 476 13.76 3.22 28.84
C ARG A 476 14.85 4.04 28.17
N GLU A 477 14.99 3.95 26.87
CA GLU A 477 16.10 4.56 26.14
C GLU A 477 15.98 6.09 26.11
N SER A 478 14.81 6.63 25.80
CA SER A 478 14.62 8.09 25.76
C SER A 478 14.44 8.73 27.14
N SER A 479 14.07 7.97 28.17
CA SER A 479 13.96 8.50 29.54
C SER A 479 15.30 8.99 30.10
N ILE A 480 16.40 8.46 29.58
CA ILE A 480 17.75 8.90 29.92
C ILE A 480 17.98 10.39 29.52
N LEU A 481 17.34 10.85 28.45
CA LEU A 481 17.41 12.26 28.01
C LEU A 481 16.71 13.22 28.98
N LEU A 482 15.87 12.71 29.89
CA LEU A 482 15.17 13.49 30.91
C LEU A 482 15.94 13.54 32.25
N ASP A 483 17.04 12.82 32.36
CA ASP A 483 17.89 12.83 33.56
C ASP A 483 18.44 14.27 33.76
N PRO A 484 18.24 14.91 34.96
CA PRO A 484 18.77 16.22 35.26
C PRO A 484 20.29 16.34 35.14
N ALA A 485 21.03 15.24 35.28
CA ALA A 485 22.47 15.18 35.05
C ALA A 485 22.85 15.36 33.57
N ILE A 486 21.92 15.05 32.67
CA ILE A 486 22.11 15.12 31.22
C ILE A 486 21.44 16.35 30.64
N SER A 487 20.20 16.64 31.04
CA SER A 487 19.44 17.79 30.54
C SER A 487 19.58 19.01 31.46
N THR A 488 20.36 19.98 31.02
CA THR A 488 20.57 21.25 31.75
C THR A 488 19.54 22.32 31.39
N ARG A 489 18.75 22.13 30.33
CA ARG A 489 17.70 23.08 29.92
C ARG A 489 16.44 22.95 30.78
N ARG A 490 16.26 23.89 31.73
CA ARG A 490 15.05 23.96 32.58
C ARG A 490 13.74 24.03 31.79
N SER A 491 13.74 24.68 30.63
CA SER A 491 12.55 24.74 29.74
C SER A 491 12.16 23.38 29.19
N THR A 492 13.11 22.53 28.86
CA THR A 492 12.88 21.17 28.36
C THR A 492 12.40 20.25 29.49
N ALA A 493 13.04 20.26 30.63
CA ALA A 493 12.67 19.47 31.80
C ALA A 493 11.29 19.83 32.38
N LEU A 494 10.88 21.12 32.33
CA LEU A 494 9.58 21.59 32.81
C LEU A 494 8.43 21.21 31.85
N ARG A 495 8.66 21.21 30.54
CA ARG A 495 7.67 20.81 29.53
C ARG A 495 7.46 19.29 29.46
N MET A 496 8.47 18.53 29.87
CA MET A 496 8.52 17.08 29.80
C MET A 496 8.29 16.40 31.17
N ARG A 497 7.55 17.02 32.09
CA ARG A 497 7.17 16.39 33.36
C ARG A 497 6.34 15.15 33.10
N GLY A 498 6.94 13.98 33.28
CA GLY A 498 6.32 12.69 33.07
C GLY A 498 6.99 11.87 31.96
N THR A 499 6.26 10.93 31.35
CA THR A 499 6.74 10.12 30.23
C THR A 499 6.88 10.95 28.95
N TYR A 500 8.05 10.91 28.33
CA TYR A 500 8.30 11.54 27.04
C TYR A 500 7.61 10.73 25.93
N THR A 501 6.59 11.30 25.31
CA THR A 501 5.77 10.64 24.27
C THR A 501 5.92 11.34 22.93
N SER A 502 5.48 10.66 21.86
CA SER A 502 5.42 11.24 20.52
C SER A 502 4.63 12.55 20.47
N ALA A 503 3.51 12.64 21.19
CA ALA A 503 2.69 13.85 21.21
C ALA A 503 3.46 15.04 21.84
N GLN A 504 4.22 14.80 22.91
CA GLN A 504 5.07 15.83 23.52
C GLN A 504 6.26 16.20 22.61
N SER A 505 6.77 15.23 21.84
CA SER A 505 7.83 15.47 20.86
C SER A 505 7.40 16.35 19.68
N LEU A 506 6.07 16.47 19.44
CA LEU A 506 5.49 17.31 18.38
C LEU A 506 5.05 18.70 18.87
N MET A 507 5.23 19.02 20.15
CA MET A 507 4.92 20.38 20.65
C MET A 507 5.88 21.42 20.04
N PRO A 508 5.41 22.65 19.76
CA PRO A 508 6.31 23.73 19.33
C PRO A 508 7.47 23.92 20.31
N GLY A 509 8.69 23.93 19.77
CA GLY A 509 9.91 24.03 20.57
C GLY A 509 10.32 22.76 21.32
N ALA A 510 9.68 21.62 21.06
CA ALA A 510 10.20 20.32 21.51
C ALA A 510 11.57 20.02 20.87
N PRO A 511 12.47 19.31 21.56
CA PRO A 511 13.87 19.18 21.16
C PRO A 511 14.07 18.74 19.69
N MET A 512 13.36 17.70 19.24
CA MET A 512 13.55 17.20 17.87
C MET A 512 13.09 18.22 16.82
N VAL A 513 11.89 18.79 16.96
CA VAL A 513 11.40 19.77 15.97
C VAL A 513 12.23 21.05 16.00
N ALA A 514 12.72 21.48 17.17
CA ALA A 514 13.60 22.63 17.30
C ALA A 514 15.01 22.39 16.74
N ALA A 515 15.49 21.16 16.76
CA ALA A 515 16.76 20.77 16.14
C ALA A 515 16.62 20.73 14.62
N LEU A 516 15.57 20.08 14.11
CA LEU A 516 15.29 19.95 12.67
C LEU A 516 15.06 21.30 11.99
N ASP A 517 14.42 22.27 12.67
CA ASP A 517 14.23 23.63 12.14
C ASP A 517 15.56 24.37 11.91
N LYS A 518 16.65 23.93 12.54
CA LYS A 518 17.99 24.53 12.46
C LYS A 518 18.98 23.70 11.65
N ALA A 519 18.79 22.38 11.59
CA ALA A 519 19.69 21.48 10.88
C ALA A 519 19.56 21.72 9.37
N PRO A 520 20.67 21.90 8.65
CA PRO A 520 20.62 22.08 7.20
C PRO A 520 20.26 20.77 6.50
N TYR A 521 19.55 20.88 5.39
CA TYR A 521 19.37 19.73 4.50
C TYR A 521 20.72 19.24 3.96
N HIS A 522 20.90 17.93 3.93
CA HIS A 522 22.10 17.32 3.39
C HIS A 522 22.29 17.71 1.91
N LYS A 523 23.55 17.94 1.52
CA LYS A 523 23.90 18.40 0.19
C LYS A 523 23.33 17.49 -0.90
N GLY A 524 22.58 18.06 -1.84
CA GLY A 524 21.99 17.37 -2.98
C GLY A 524 20.62 16.76 -2.72
N VAL A 525 20.10 16.86 -1.51
CA VAL A 525 18.70 16.49 -1.23
C VAL A 525 17.75 17.53 -1.80
N ILE A 526 16.70 17.05 -2.47
CA ILE A 526 15.58 17.85 -2.96
C ILE A 526 14.34 17.50 -2.14
N PHE A 527 13.58 18.51 -1.70
CA PHE A 527 12.40 18.26 -0.90
C PHE A 527 11.19 19.06 -1.38
N HIS A 528 10.01 18.53 -1.08
CA HIS A 528 8.71 19.03 -1.51
C HIS A 528 7.73 19.01 -0.35
N SER A 529 6.77 19.94 -0.34
CA SER A 529 5.72 20.01 0.67
C SER A 529 4.34 19.94 0.04
N VAL A 530 3.45 19.13 0.63
CA VAL A 530 2.03 19.04 0.31
C VAL A 530 1.26 19.30 1.59
N MET A 531 0.41 20.31 1.61
CA MET A 531 -0.29 20.77 2.82
C MET A 531 -1.79 20.79 2.63
N GLY A 532 -2.53 20.41 3.69
CA GLY A 532 -3.97 20.59 3.74
C GLY A 532 -4.35 22.01 4.13
N ASP A 533 -5.45 22.51 3.56
CA ASP A 533 -6.11 23.75 3.93
C ASP A 533 -7.62 23.51 4.02
N ARG A 534 -8.20 23.75 5.18
CA ARG A 534 -9.65 23.56 5.39
C ARG A 534 -10.51 24.66 4.77
N GLY A 535 -9.95 25.52 3.95
CA GLY A 535 -10.66 26.63 3.32
C GLY A 535 -11.17 27.68 4.29
N LYS A 536 -10.56 27.79 5.49
CA LYS A 536 -10.98 28.71 6.54
C LYS A 536 -10.11 29.94 6.66
N GLY A 537 -9.09 30.07 5.84
CA GLY A 537 -8.19 31.16 5.91
C GLY A 537 -7.42 31.34 4.62
N ASP A 538 -6.88 32.52 4.47
CA ASP A 538 -5.97 32.79 3.36
C ASP A 538 -4.63 32.12 3.65
N THR A 539 -4.08 31.44 2.67
CA THR A 539 -2.70 31.01 2.67
C THR A 539 -1.81 32.29 2.76
N PRO A 540 -0.86 32.37 3.70
CA PRO A 540 -0.26 31.33 4.54
C PRO A 540 -0.83 31.21 5.97
N ASN A 541 -1.98 31.74 6.28
CA ASN A 541 -2.55 31.74 7.64
C ASN A 541 -3.50 30.57 7.89
N SER A 542 -3.61 29.66 6.94
CA SER A 542 -4.51 28.51 7.01
C SER A 542 -3.91 27.34 7.80
N SER A 543 -4.77 26.37 8.08
CA SER A 543 -4.44 25.14 8.78
C SER A 543 -5.28 24.00 8.22
N ASP A 544 -4.75 22.80 8.22
CA ASP A 544 -5.49 21.57 7.95
C ASP A 544 -6.35 21.13 9.15
N GLY A 545 -6.34 21.92 10.24
CA GLY A 545 -7.05 21.70 11.49
C GLY A 545 -6.24 21.00 12.56
N ILE A 546 -5.03 20.56 12.25
CA ILE A 546 -4.05 19.94 13.16
C ILE A 546 -2.71 20.66 13.07
N VAL A 547 -2.20 20.87 11.87
CA VAL A 547 -0.93 21.54 11.61
C VAL A 547 -1.19 22.84 10.86
N GLU A 548 -0.62 23.90 11.38
CA GLU A 548 -0.68 25.22 10.79
C GLU A 548 0.31 25.35 9.62
N TYR A 549 -0.02 26.21 8.63
CA TYR A 549 0.82 26.45 7.46
C TYR A 549 2.27 26.79 7.84
N TRP A 550 2.48 27.70 8.81
CA TRP A 550 3.82 28.13 9.23
C TRP A 550 4.70 26.97 9.71
N SER A 551 4.08 25.90 10.21
CA SER A 551 4.78 24.70 10.67
C SER A 551 5.07 23.71 9.54
N SER A 552 4.16 23.57 8.59
CA SER A 552 4.35 22.68 7.42
C SER A 552 5.22 23.30 6.32
N HIS A 553 5.23 24.62 6.20
CA HIS A 553 6.03 25.35 5.22
C HIS A 553 7.53 25.17 5.48
N GLN A 554 8.28 24.82 4.44
CA GLN A 554 9.73 24.70 4.47
C GLN A 554 10.37 25.59 3.40
N ALA A 555 11.15 26.57 3.83
CA ALA A 555 11.89 27.43 2.92
C ALA A 555 12.87 26.60 2.08
N GLY A 556 12.88 26.82 0.76
CA GLY A 556 13.74 26.09 -0.16
C GLY A 556 13.11 24.79 -0.72
N ALA A 557 11.85 24.49 -0.42
CA ALA A 557 11.14 23.40 -1.07
C ALA A 557 11.12 23.60 -2.61
N ALA A 558 11.44 22.55 -3.36
CA ALA A 558 11.41 22.59 -4.82
C ALA A 558 9.98 22.74 -5.39
N SER A 559 8.98 22.24 -4.65
CA SER A 559 7.57 22.57 -4.86
C SER A 559 6.80 22.59 -3.55
N GLU A 560 5.75 23.41 -3.52
CA GLU A 560 4.80 23.49 -2.43
C GLU A 560 3.39 23.43 -3.00
N LEU A 561 2.60 22.44 -2.59
CA LEU A 561 1.22 22.29 -3.01
C LEU A 561 0.29 22.39 -1.80
N ILE A 562 -0.73 23.25 -1.90
CA ILE A 562 -1.79 23.38 -0.91
C ILE A 562 -3.08 22.80 -1.51
N VAL A 563 -3.70 21.86 -0.79
CA VAL A 563 -4.93 21.18 -1.20
C VAL A 563 -6.08 21.49 -0.22
N PRO A 564 -7.33 21.60 -0.70
CA PRO A 564 -8.48 22.02 0.10
C PRO A 564 -9.00 20.85 0.97
N THR A 565 -8.13 20.32 1.84
CA THR A 565 -8.45 19.16 2.68
C THR A 565 -8.14 19.44 4.16
N ASP A 566 -8.59 18.53 5.02
CA ASP A 566 -8.12 18.42 6.38
C ASP A 566 -6.70 17.80 6.45
N HIS A 567 -6.28 17.37 7.63
CA HIS A 567 -4.97 16.75 7.86
C HIS A 567 -4.68 15.49 7.01
N SER A 568 -5.63 15.06 6.18
CA SER A 568 -5.49 13.91 5.29
C SER A 568 -5.06 14.33 3.86
N SER A 569 -4.17 15.32 3.72
CA SER A 569 -3.72 15.87 2.43
C SER A 569 -3.25 14.83 1.42
N TYR A 570 -2.70 13.72 1.88
CA TYR A 570 -2.25 12.58 1.05
C TYR A 570 -3.39 11.87 0.29
N LYS A 571 -4.68 12.11 0.65
CA LYS A 571 -5.84 11.54 -0.05
C LYS A 571 -6.33 12.38 -1.22
N ASP A 572 -5.93 13.64 -1.28
CA ASP A 572 -6.37 14.53 -2.35
C ASP A 572 -5.83 14.06 -3.70
N PRO A 573 -6.67 13.97 -4.75
CA PRO A 573 -6.20 13.57 -6.08
C PRO A 573 -5.06 14.44 -6.62
N LYS A 574 -5.06 15.76 -6.33
CA LYS A 574 -3.96 16.65 -6.73
C LYS A 574 -2.66 16.32 -5.98
N ALA A 575 -2.74 15.91 -4.73
CA ALA A 575 -1.58 15.49 -3.95
C ALA A 575 -0.99 14.17 -4.49
N ILE A 576 -1.84 13.24 -4.92
CA ILE A 576 -1.42 12.00 -5.59
C ILE A 576 -0.74 12.31 -6.92
N GLU A 577 -1.31 13.19 -7.75
CA GLU A 577 -0.70 13.62 -9.03
C GLU A 577 0.59 14.40 -8.81
N GLU A 578 0.69 15.21 -7.74
CA GLU A 578 1.95 15.90 -7.38
C GLU A 578 3.04 14.89 -7.02
N LEU A 579 2.71 13.84 -6.26
CA LEU A 579 3.68 12.79 -5.97
C LEU A 579 4.15 12.10 -7.27
N LYS A 580 3.24 11.79 -8.19
CA LYS A 580 3.62 11.24 -9.51
C LYS A 580 4.54 12.18 -10.28
N ARG A 581 4.23 13.48 -10.30
CA ARG A 581 5.07 14.51 -10.93
C ARG A 581 6.47 14.53 -10.32
N ILE A 582 6.55 14.52 -8.98
CA ILE A 582 7.82 14.51 -8.23
C ILE A 582 8.64 13.26 -8.56
N LEU A 583 8.01 12.09 -8.63
CA LEU A 583 8.69 10.84 -8.98
C LEU A 583 9.20 10.86 -10.44
N ARG A 584 8.43 11.40 -11.39
CA ARG A 584 8.90 11.58 -12.77
C ARG A 584 10.09 12.55 -12.84
N GLU A 585 10.02 13.68 -12.14
CA GLU A 585 11.11 14.65 -12.06
C GLU A 585 12.38 14.03 -11.48
N HIS A 586 12.24 13.15 -10.47
CA HIS A 586 13.38 12.49 -9.83
C HIS A 586 14.22 11.66 -10.79
N VAL A 587 13.62 11.09 -11.82
CA VAL A 587 14.28 10.31 -12.88
C VAL A 587 14.42 11.07 -14.20
N GLY A 588 14.23 12.38 -14.17
CA GLY A 588 14.41 13.27 -15.34
C GLY A 588 13.34 13.14 -16.42
N ILE A 589 12.15 12.64 -16.09
CA ILE A 589 10.99 12.61 -17.00
C ILE A 589 10.17 13.90 -16.77
N ARG A 590 9.89 14.62 -17.85
CA ARG A 590 9.06 15.84 -17.83
C ARG A 590 7.61 15.55 -18.18
#